data_7e8b4c48465177263c1349032aafb559
#
_entry.id   7e8b4c48465177263c1349032aafb559
#
_cell.length_a   1.000
_cell.length_b   1.000
_cell.length_c   1.000
_cell.angle_alpha   90.00
_cell.angle_beta   90.00
_cell.angle_gamma   90.00
#
_symmetry.space_group_name_H-M   'P 1'
#
loop_
_entity.id
_entity.type
_entity.pdbx_description
1 polymer ?
#
loop_
_entity_poly.entity_id
_entity_poly.type
_entity_poly.pdbx_seq_one_letter_code
_entity_poly.pdbx_strand_id
1 'polypeptide(L)'
;QMCIRDRVIRGKEKLCGAEHSVMPDRIAAVTYMCCAAVTGGELILSGADIGHIGAVVPVFKEMGCRVYSFGKDSIYIKAPERLKAPHTIRTMPYPYFPTDAQAPLMAVCTVADGTAVFVENIFDNRYRHVSELLRMGAKIKTEGRVAVVQGVRRLSAAELVSPDLRGGAALVIAALCAEGTSTIGGISHIDRGYEAIEKSLYSVGADIRRI
;
A
#
# COMPACT_ATOMS: atom_id res chain seq x y z
N GLN A 1 -14.13 22.79 -4.69
CA GLN A 1 -15.21 22.26 -5.57
C GLN A 1 -15.23 20.76 -5.44
N MET A 2 -16.24 20.23 -4.76
CA MET A 2 -16.45 18.78 -4.60
C MET A 2 -16.98 18.25 -5.95
N CYS A 3 -16.22 17.44 -6.66
CA CYS A 3 -16.71 16.75 -7.84
C CYS A 3 -17.63 15.60 -7.40
N ILE A 4 -18.89 15.87 -7.24
CA ILE A 4 -19.93 14.83 -7.10
C ILE A 4 -20.11 14.23 -8.48
N ARG A 5 -19.80 12.94 -8.63
CA ARG A 5 -20.14 12.16 -9.83
C ARG A 5 -21.50 11.55 -9.60
N ASP A 6 -22.51 12.21 -10.11
CA ASP A 6 -23.88 11.68 -10.09
C ASP A 6 -23.99 10.49 -11.03
N ARG A 7 -24.72 9.48 -10.58
CA ARG A 7 -25.11 8.35 -11.41
C ARG A 7 -26.62 8.36 -11.57
N VAL A 8 -27.08 8.50 -12.79
CA VAL A 8 -28.49 8.36 -13.13
C VAL A 8 -28.75 6.93 -13.55
N ILE A 9 -29.55 6.20 -12.76
CA ILE A 9 -29.94 4.82 -13.05
C ILE A 9 -31.38 4.86 -13.56
N ARG A 10 -31.57 4.44 -14.79
CA ARG A 10 -32.90 4.21 -15.35
C ARG A 10 -33.25 2.73 -15.24
N GLY A 11 -34.18 2.41 -14.38
CA GLY A 11 -34.67 1.04 -14.20
C GLY A 11 -35.24 0.47 -15.51
N LYS A 12 -35.14 -0.84 -15.66
CA LYS A 12 -35.77 -1.60 -16.76
C LYS A 12 -36.66 -2.68 -16.16
N GLU A 13 -37.74 -3.02 -16.87
CA GLU A 13 -38.67 -4.06 -16.43
C GLU A 13 -38.04 -5.45 -16.38
N LYS A 14 -37.06 -5.70 -17.24
CA LYS A 14 -36.32 -6.97 -17.28
C LYS A 14 -34.82 -6.73 -17.47
N LEU A 15 -33.99 -7.39 -16.66
CA LEU A 15 -32.54 -7.41 -16.81
C LEU A 15 -32.16 -8.62 -17.68
N CYS A 16 -31.16 -8.41 -18.54
CA CYS A 16 -30.52 -9.47 -19.33
C CYS A 16 -29.12 -9.77 -18.74
N GLY A 17 -28.63 -10.97 -18.99
CA GLY A 17 -27.23 -11.33 -18.68
C GLY A 17 -26.27 -10.46 -19.50
N ALA A 18 -25.07 -10.24 -18.96
CA ALA A 18 -23.99 -9.55 -19.64
C ALA A 18 -22.64 -10.21 -19.30
N GLU A 19 -21.73 -10.23 -20.25
CA GLU A 19 -20.35 -10.58 -20.02
C GLU A 19 -19.56 -9.33 -19.65
N HIS A 20 -18.76 -9.41 -18.59
CA HIS A 20 -17.93 -8.30 -18.13
C HIS A 20 -16.64 -8.81 -17.50
N SER A 21 -15.51 -8.24 -17.92
CA SER A 21 -14.23 -8.46 -17.26
C SER A 21 -14.03 -7.45 -16.15
N VAL A 22 -13.81 -7.91 -14.93
CA VAL A 22 -13.55 -7.05 -13.79
C VAL A 22 -12.18 -6.40 -13.97
N MET A 23 -12.11 -5.09 -13.70
CA MET A 23 -10.83 -4.37 -13.77
C MET A 23 -9.84 -4.86 -12.70
N PRO A 24 -8.52 -4.79 -12.98
CA PRO A 24 -7.49 -5.14 -12.00
C PRO A 24 -7.59 -4.36 -10.70
N ASP A 25 -7.27 -5.01 -9.58
CA ASP A 25 -7.20 -4.33 -8.28
C ASP A 25 -5.94 -3.45 -8.20
N ARG A 26 -6.16 -2.15 -8.35
CA ARG A 26 -5.11 -1.15 -8.27
C ARG A 26 -4.44 -1.07 -6.89
N ILE A 27 -5.16 -1.42 -5.81
CA ILE A 27 -4.61 -1.34 -4.45
C ILE A 27 -3.74 -2.55 -4.15
N ALA A 28 -4.13 -3.73 -4.61
CA ALA A 28 -3.26 -4.90 -4.58
C ALA A 28 -1.94 -4.63 -5.33
N ALA A 29 -2.03 -4.03 -6.54
CA ALA A 29 -0.84 -3.63 -7.30
C ALA A 29 0.06 -2.68 -6.49
N VAL A 30 -0.50 -1.63 -5.88
CA VAL A 30 0.26 -0.70 -5.02
C VAL A 30 0.90 -1.41 -3.83
N THR A 31 0.21 -2.36 -3.21
CA THR A 31 0.74 -3.13 -2.08
C THR A 31 1.98 -3.94 -2.48
N TYR A 32 1.93 -4.66 -3.60
CA TYR A 32 3.11 -5.39 -4.10
C TYR A 32 4.24 -4.46 -4.57
N MET A 33 3.91 -3.28 -5.10
CA MET A 33 4.91 -2.25 -5.38
C MET A 33 5.59 -1.75 -4.09
N CYS A 34 4.84 -1.59 -3.01
CA CYS A 34 5.40 -1.26 -1.69
C CYS A 34 6.31 -2.38 -1.17
N CYS A 35 5.94 -3.65 -1.35
CA CYS A 35 6.80 -4.78 -0.98
C CYS A 35 8.13 -4.75 -1.74
N ALA A 36 8.10 -4.54 -3.07
CA ALA A 36 9.32 -4.39 -3.86
C ALA A 36 10.15 -3.17 -3.43
N ALA A 37 9.50 -2.04 -3.15
CA ALA A 37 10.18 -0.82 -2.74
C ALA A 37 10.92 -1.00 -1.41
N VAL A 38 10.26 -1.56 -0.38
CA VAL A 38 10.81 -1.67 0.97
C VAL A 38 11.95 -2.68 1.07
N THR A 39 11.96 -3.70 0.19
CA THR A 39 13.00 -4.74 0.15
C THR A 39 14.17 -4.42 -0.78
N GLY A 40 14.17 -3.26 -1.44
CA GLY A 40 15.18 -2.93 -2.44
C GLY A 40 15.07 -3.74 -3.73
N GLY A 41 13.91 -4.36 -3.96
CA GLY A 41 13.67 -5.33 -5.01
C GLY A 41 13.29 -4.74 -6.36
N GLU A 42 13.08 -5.66 -7.30
CA GLU A 42 12.62 -5.41 -8.66
C GLU A 42 11.46 -6.35 -8.96
N LEU A 43 10.37 -5.84 -9.55
CA LEU A 43 9.16 -6.62 -9.76
C LEU A 43 8.44 -6.21 -11.05
N ILE A 44 7.88 -7.19 -11.74
CA ILE A 44 6.89 -6.99 -12.80
C ILE A 44 5.54 -7.50 -12.29
N LEU A 45 4.54 -6.62 -12.28
CA LEU A 45 3.16 -6.93 -11.92
C LEU A 45 2.35 -7.09 -13.19
N SER A 46 1.98 -8.31 -13.52
CA SER A 46 1.08 -8.62 -14.66
C SER A 46 -0.39 -8.47 -14.26
N GLY A 47 -1.25 -8.18 -15.20
CA GLY A 47 -2.67 -7.91 -14.97
C GLY A 47 -2.88 -6.61 -14.17
N ALA A 48 -2.04 -5.59 -14.37
CA ALA A 48 -2.11 -4.31 -13.68
C ALA A 48 -2.00 -3.14 -14.66
N ASP A 49 -2.86 -2.14 -14.52
CA ASP A 49 -2.86 -0.95 -15.35
C ASP A 49 -2.28 0.25 -14.59
N ILE A 50 -1.18 0.78 -15.09
CA ILE A 50 -0.50 1.96 -14.52
C ILE A 50 -1.41 3.20 -14.50
N GLY A 51 -2.35 3.31 -15.45
CA GLY A 51 -3.34 4.39 -15.51
C GLY A 51 -4.27 4.42 -14.30
N HIS A 52 -4.53 3.26 -13.70
CA HIS A 52 -5.37 3.17 -12.49
C HIS A 52 -4.69 3.65 -11.22
N ILE A 53 -3.36 3.78 -11.22
CA ILE A 53 -2.53 4.23 -10.09
C ILE A 53 -1.78 5.53 -10.39
N GLY A 54 -2.27 6.32 -11.36
CA GLY A 54 -1.61 7.54 -11.82
C GLY A 54 -1.23 8.54 -10.72
N ALA A 55 -1.99 8.61 -9.62
CA ALA A 55 -1.67 9.47 -8.48
C ALA A 55 -0.60 8.88 -7.53
N VAL A 56 -0.34 7.56 -7.59
CA VAL A 56 0.62 6.88 -6.71
C VAL A 56 1.99 6.77 -7.37
N VAL A 57 2.04 6.61 -8.69
CA VAL A 57 3.30 6.51 -9.45
C VAL A 57 4.26 7.67 -9.20
N PRO A 58 3.83 8.96 -9.21
CA PRO A 58 4.71 10.08 -8.89
C PRO A 58 5.37 9.97 -7.51
N VAL A 59 4.64 9.44 -6.52
CA VAL A 59 5.18 9.26 -5.16
C VAL A 59 6.31 8.23 -5.16
N PHE A 60 6.15 7.09 -5.81
CA PHE A 60 7.25 6.12 -5.95
C PHE A 60 8.46 6.69 -6.71
N LYS A 61 8.22 7.52 -7.74
CA LYS A 61 9.30 8.20 -8.46
C LYS A 61 10.04 9.21 -7.58
N GLU A 62 9.31 9.97 -6.75
CA GLU A 62 9.88 10.88 -5.74
C GLU A 62 10.74 10.12 -4.73
N MET A 63 10.31 8.91 -4.34
CA MET A 63 11.08 8.00 -3.48
C MET A 63 12.33 7.42 -4.15
N GLY A 64 12.53 7.67 -5.45
CA GLY A 64 13.66 7.20 -6.24
C GLY A 64 13.41 5.88 -6.98
N CYS A 65 12.21 5.31 -6.92
CA CYS A 65 11.88 4.10 -7.66
C CYS A 65 11.74 4.39 -9.16
N ARG A 66 12.17 3.43 -9.97
CA ARG A 66 11.85 3.41 -11.41
C ARG A 66 10.51 2.70 -11.58
N VAL A 67 9.52 3.40 -12.12
CA VAL A 67 8.18 2.85 -12.38
C VAL A 67 7.73 3.24 -13.77
N TYR A 68 7.33 2.25 -14.57
CA TYR A 68 6.79 2.44 -15.92
C TYR A 68 5.88 1.28 -16.33
N SER A 69 5.09 1.49 -17.39
CA SER A 69 4.31 0.44 -18.00
C SER A 69 5.23 -0.55 -18.71
N PHE A 70 5.02 -1.85 -18.51
CA PHE A 70 5.72 -2.92 -19.16
C PHE A 70 4.73 -3.74 -19.99
N GLY A 71 4.75 -3.51 -21.31
CA GLY A 71 3.71 -4.05 -22.18
C GLY A 71 2.37 -3.30 -22.04
N LYS A 72 1.25 -4.01 -22.26
CA LYS A 72 -0.10 -3.41 -22.26
C LYS A 72 -0.76 -3.41 -20.88
N ASP A 73 -0.48 -4.42 -20.06
CA ASP A 73 -1.20 -4.74 -18.84
C ASP A 73 -0.26 -5.12 -17.69
N SER A 74 0.94 -4.60 -17.69
CA SER A 74 1.93 -4.88 -16.66
C SER A 74 2.63 -3.60 -16.20
N ILE A 75 3.04 -3.58 -14.94
CA ILE A 75 3.78 -2.50 -14.31
C ILE A 75 5.12 -3.03 -13.86
N TYR A 76 6.19 -2.35 -14.26
CA TYR A 76 7.52 -2.57 -13.76
C TYR A 76 7.82 -1.58 -12.64
N ILE A 77 8.40 -2.08 -11.56
CA ILE A 77 8.99 -1.29 -10.48
C ILE A 77 10.37 -1.81 -10.13
N LYS A 78 11.30 -0.89 -9.90
CA LYS A 78 12.62 -1.17 -9.31
C LYS A 78 12.92 -0.15 -8.24
N ALA A 79 13.23 -0.62 -7.05
CA ALA A 79 13.63 0.22 -5.94
C ALA A 79 15.07 0.78 -6.15
N PRO A 80 15.39 1.97 -5.60
CA PRO A 80 16.76 2.43 -5.46
C PRO A 80 17.47 1.67 -4.34
N GLU A 81 18.78 1.81 -4.24
CA GLU A 81 19.56 1.29 -3.11
C GLU A 81 19.05 1.82 -1.75
N ARG A 82 18.61 3.08 -1.73
CA ARG A 82 17.98 3.71 -0.56
C ARG A 82 16.81 4.58 -0.98
N LEU A 83 15.66 4.32 -0.39
CA LEU A 83 14.46 5.12 -0.61
C LEU A 83 14.60 6.51 0.02
N LYS A 84 14.06 7.51 -0.65
CA LYS A 84 13.88 8.87 -0.11
C LYS A 84 12.45 9.03 0.40
N ALA A 85 12.27 9.72 1.51
CA ALA A 85 10.93 10.05 1.98
C ALA A 85 10.27 11.06 1.03
N PRO A 86 9.02 10.82 0.59
CA PRO A 86 8.27 11.82 -0.17
C PRO A 86 7.83 12.96 0.77
N HIS A 87 7.61 14.16 0.24
CA HIS A 87 7.32 15.33 1.08
C HIS A 87 5.97 15.21 1.79
N THR A 88 4.89 15.33 1.05
CA THR A 88 3.54 15.31 1.63
C THR A 88 2.58 14.50 0.78
N ILE A 89 1.93 13.53 1.41
CA ILE A 89 0.92 12.68 0.80
C ILE A 89 -0.43 13.06 1.38
N ARG A 90 -1.37 13.49 0.51
CA ARG A 90 -2.74 13.84 0.88
C ARG A 90 -3.71 12.87 0.24
N THR A 91 -4.50 12.18 1.05
CA THR A 91 -5.56 11.34 0.52
C THR A 91 -6.72 12.20 0.02
N MET A 92 -7.25 11.86 -1.14
CA MET A 92 -8.36 12.55 -1.78
C MET A 92 -9.21 11.58 -2.60
N PRO A 93 -10.46 11.93 -2.92
CA PRO A 93 -11.27 11.12 -3.83
C PRO A 93 -10.60 10.90 -5.18
N TYR A 94 -10.93 9.78 -5.84
CA TYR A 94 -10.45 9.49 -7.19
C TYR A 94 -10.64 10.70 -8.15
N PRO A 95 -9.68 11.05 -8.99
CA PRO A 95 -8.48 10.31 -9.42
C PRO A 95 -7.21 10.61 -8.62
N TYR A 96 -7.31 11.25 -7.49
CA TYR A 96 -6.17 11.62 -6.64
C TYR A 96 -5.66 10.44 -5.79
N PHE A 97 -4.76 10.72 -4.84
CA PHE A 97 -4.12 9.70 -4.03
C PHE A 97 -5.14 8.95 -3.14
N PRO A 98 -5.29 7.62 -3.32
CA PRO A 98 -6.32 6.85 -2.63
C PRO A 98 -5.95 6.60 -1.16
N THR A 99 -6.94 6.72 -0.26
CA THR A 99 -6.78 6.42 1.16
C THR A 99 -6.34 4.97 1.40
N ASP A 100 -6.69 4.03 0.52
CA ASP A 100 -6.30 2.63 0.64
C ASP A 100 -4.81 2.37 0.37
N ALA A 101 -4.11 3.28 -0.29
CA ALA A 101 -2.66 3.23 -0.48
C ALA A 101 -1.89 3.92 0.67
N GLN A 102 -2.58 4.61 1.58
CA GLN A 102 -1.97 5.42 2.63
C GLN A 102 -1.17 4.54 3.62
N ALA A 103 -1.78 3.50 4.19
CA ALA A 103 -1.13 2.64 5.18
C ALA A 103 0.04 1.82 4.56
N PRO A 104 -0.12 1.15 3.38
CA PRO A 104 0.99 0.52 2.69
C PRO A 104 2.18 1.44 2.44
N LEU A 105 1.93 2.66 1.94
CA LEU A 105 3.02 3.59 1.65
C LEU A 105 3.64 4.19 2.91
N MET A 106 2.85 4.36 3.98
CA MET A 106 3.38 4.77 5.30
C MET A 106 4.38 3.74 5.83
N ALA A 107 4.12 2.45 5.68
CA ALA A 107 5.06 1.39 6.07
C ALA A 107 6.38 1.52 5.30
N VAL A 108 6.35 1.79 4.00
CA VAL A 108 7.57 2.05 3.20
C VAL A 108 8.33 3.27 3.71
N CYS A 109 7.62 4.35 4.06
CA CYS A 109 8.23 5.58 4.57
C CYS A 109 8.92 5.40 5.93
N THR A 110 8.60 4.35 6.69
CA THR A 110 9.27 4.09 7.98
C THR A 110 10.76 3.83 7.84
N VAL A 111 11.22 3.35 6.69
CA VAL A 111 12.63 3.05 6.41
C VAL A 111 13.24 3.95 5.32
N ALA A 112 12.48 4.91 4.79
CA ALA A 112 12.95 5.86 3.79
C ALA A 112 13.80 6.96 4.44
N ASP A 113 14.78 7.49 3.70
CA ASP A 113 15.63 8.58 4.17
C ASP A 113 14.88 9.92 4.16
N GLY A 114 14.74 10.52 5.34
CA GLY A 114 14.03 11.79 5.52
C GLY A 114 12.73 11.67 6.31
N THR A 115 11.83 12.62 6.09
CA THR A 115 10.54 12.72 6.80
C THR A 115 9.40 12.89 5.81
N ALA A 116 8.39 12.05 5.91
CA ALA A 116 7.16 12.13 5.15
C ALA A 116 5.99 12.63 6.01
N VAL A 117 5.10 13.42 5.41
CA VAL A 117 3.86 13.88 6.05
C VAL A 117 2.66 13.27 5.35
N PHE A 118 1.79 12.63 6.11
CA PHE A 118 0.52 12.09 5.62
C PHE A 118 -0.63 12.93 6.14
N VAL A 119 -1.54 13.30 5.25
CA VAL A 119 -2.77 14.03 5.59
C VAL A 119 -3.96 13.19 5.10
N GLU A 120 -4.72 12.63 6.02
CA GLU A 120 -5.90 11.80 5.72
C GLU A 120 -7.15 12.67 5.65
N ASN A 121 -7.72 12.82 4.45
CA ASN A 121 -8.89 13.67 4.24
C ASN A 121 -10.19 12.88 4.00
N ILE A 122 -10.11 11.56 3.89
CA ILE A 122 -11.27 10.70 3.55
C ILE A 122 -11.92 10.12 4.80
N PHE A 123 -11.10 9.52 5.68
CA PHE A 123 -11.60 8.83 6.87
C PHE A 123 -11.05 9.42 8.15
N ASP A 124 -11.87 9.41 9.18
CA ASP A 124 -11.41 9.62 10.53
C ASP A 124 -10.76 8.35 11.08
N ASN A 125 -9.82 8.51 12.00
CA ASN A 125 -9.20 7.39 12.72
C ASN A 125 -8.52 6.34 11.83
N ARG A 126 -7.87 6.77 10.72
CA ARG A 126 -7.24 5.88 9.72
C ARG A 126 -5.86 5.36 10.14
N TYR A 127 -5.28 5.86 11.22
CA TYR A 127 -3.91 5.53 11.67
C TYR A 127 -3.84 4.41 12.71
N ARG A 128 -4.80 3.49 12.73
CA ARG A 128 -4.86 2.38 13.71
C ARG A 128 -3.65 1.44 13.63
N HIS A 129 -3.03 1.30 12.48
CA HIS A 129 -1.84 0.48 12.26
C HIS A 129 -0.55 1.12 12.80
N VAL A 130 -0.57 2.41 13.15
CA VAL A 130 0.61 3.13 13.64
C VAL A 130 1.12 2.57 14.96
N SER A 131 0.24 2.17 15.88
CA SER A 131 0.65 1.54 17.14
C SER A 131 1.51 0.30 16.93
N GLU A 132 1.17 -0.51 15.95
CA GLU A 132 1.91 -1.72 15.61
C GLU A 132 3.26 -1.40 14.94
N LEU A 133 3.31 -0.40 14.04
CA LEU A 133 4.56 0.06 13.45
C LEU A 133 5.51 0.67 14.50
N LEU A 134 4.98 1.38 15.51
CA LEU A 134 5.78 1.88 16.63
C LEU A 134 6.42 0.74 17.44
N ARG A 135 5.72 -0.41 17.61
CA ARG A 135 6.29 -1.61 18.26
C ARG A 135 7.47 -2.19 17.48
N MET A 136 7.50 -2.00 16.16
CA MET A 136 8.63 -2.38 15.30
C MET A 136 9.79 -1.37 15.34
N GLY A 137 9.67 -0.29 16.12
CA GLY A 137 10.68 0.77 16.23
C GLY A 137 10.52 1.91 15.19
N ALA A 138 9.41 1.99 14.49
CA ALA A 138 9.14 3.12 13.61
C ALA A 138 9.01 4.43 14.41
N LYS A 139 9.34 5.56 13.79
CA LYS A 139 9.19 6.90 14.37
C LYS A 139 8.04 7.63 13.69
N ILE A 140 6.86 7.55 14.27
CA ILE A 140 5.63 8.14 13.75
C ILE A 140 4.96 8.95 14.85
N LYS A 141 4.55 10.18 14.52
CA LYS A 141 3.68 11.02 15.36
C LYS A 141 2.38 11.27 14.62
N THR A 142 1.26 11.10 15.30
CA THR A 142 -0.08 11.34 14.74
C THR A 142 -0.80 12.40 15.56
N GLU A 143 -1.44 13.33 14.86
CA GLU A 143 -2.32 14.34 15.45
C GLU A 143 -3.53 14.55 14.54
N GLY A 144 -4.71 14.17 15.01
CA GLY A 144 -5.94 14.21 14.23
C GLY A 144 -5.79 13.46 12.88
N ARG A 145 -5.85 14.21 11.80
CA ARG A 145 -5.75 13.68 10.42
C ARG A 145 -4.33 13.74 9.84
N VAL A 146 -3.34 14.12 10.63
CA VAL A 146 -1.95 14.25 10.19
C VAL A 146 -1.09 13.20 10.86
N ALA A 147 -0.21 12.58 10.08
CA ALA A 147 0.86 11.73 10.58
C ALA A 147 2.20 12.20 10.01
N VAL A 148 3.21 12.30 10.87
CA VAL A 148 4.59 12.61 10.51
C VAL A 148 5.42 11.36 10.73
N VAL A 149 6.03 10.86 9.65
CA VAL A 149 6.85 9.64 9.65
C VAL A 149 8.30 10.04 9.43
N GLN A 150 9.13 9.85 10.42
CA GLN A 150 10.57 9.97 10.30
C GLN A 150 11.16 8.60 10.00
N GLY A 151 11.82 8.44 8.87
CA GLY A 151 12.43 7.19 8.51
C GLY A 151 13.53 6.77 9.49
N VAL A 152 13.58 5.47 9.77
CA VAL A 152 14.61 4.84 10.58
C VAL A 152 15.51 3.99 9.71
N ARG A 153 16.67 3.66 10.20
CA ARG A 153 17.62 2.83 9.45
C ARG A 153 17.13 1.39 9.31
N ARG A 154 16.45 0.86 10.33
CA ARG A 154 15.95 -0.51 10.41
C ARG A 154 14.72 -0.59 11.30
N LEU A 155 13.84 -1.51 10.99
CA LEU A 155 12.76 -1.96 11.86
C LEU A 155 13.18 -3.25 12.55
N SER A 156 12.62 -3.51 13.73
CA SER A 156 12.79 -4.76 14.46
C SER A 156 11.55 -5.64 14.31
N ALA A 157 11.75 -6.94 14.31
CA ALA A 157 10.66 -7.89 14.35
C ALA A 157 9.81 -7.75 15.61
N ALA A 158 8.51 -8.04 15.49
CA ALA A 158 7.55 -7.99 16.59
C ALA A 158 6.39 -8.97 16.39
N GLU A 159 5.68 -9.26 17.48
CA GLU A 159 4.33 -9.84 17.41
C GLU A 159 3.32 -8.72 17.19
N LEU A 160 2.58 -8.79 16.09
CA LEU A 160 1.71 -7.73 15.58
C LEU A 160 0.27 -8.24 15.43
N VAL A 161 -0.69 -7.32 15.49
CA VAL A 161 -2.10 -7.64 15.24
C VAL A 161 -2.63 -6.74 14.13
N SER A 162 -3.17 -7.35 13.08
CA SER A 162 -3.80 -6.62 11.98
C SER A 162 -5.05 -5.87 12.46
N PRO A 163 -5.07 -4.53 12.44
CA PRO A 163 -6.23 -3.76 12.91
C PRO A 163 -7.36 -3.67 11.90
N ASP A 164 -7.03 -3.78 10.63
CA ASP A 164 -7.93 -3.74 9.47
C ASP A 164 -7.20 -4.23 8.21
N LEU A 165 -7.90 -4.28 7.08
CA LEU A 165 -7.37 -4.77 5.81
C LEU A 165 -6.06 -4.06 5.37
N ARG A 166 -6.07 -2.74 5.31
CA ARG A 166 -4.93 -1.96 4.77
C ARG A 166 -3.82 -1.78 5.80
N GLY A 167 -4.21 -1.68 7.07
CA GLY A 167 -3.26 -1.73 8.18
C GLY A 167 -2.53 -3.07 8.23
N GLY A 168 -3.24 -4.19 8.08
CA GLY A 168 -2.63 -5.51 8.01
C GLY A 168 -1.64 -5.65 6.86
N ALA A 169 -2.00 -5.18 5.66
CA ALA A 169 -1.08 -5.15 4.52
C ALA A 169 0.17 -4.29 4.80
N ALA A 170 0.01 -3.15 5.47
CA ALA A 170 1.12 -2.31 5.88
C ALA A 170 2.07 -3.01 6.86
N LEU A 171 1.53 -3.83 7.78
CA LEU A 171 2.34 -4.63 8.70
C LEU A 171 3.11 -5.73 7.97
N VAL A 172 2.52 -6.38 6.96
CA VAL A 172 3.24 -7.33 6.11
C VAL A 172 4.40 -6.64 5.39
N ILE A 173 4.18 -5.46 4.80
CA ILE A 173 5.22 -4.68 4.13
C ILE A 173 6.35 -4.33 5.11
N ALA A 174 6.03 -3.86 6.31
CA ALA A 174 7.03 -3.52 7.31
C ALA A 174 7.83 -4.74 7.78
N ALA A 175 7.16 -5.89 7.95
CA ALA A 175 7.79 -7.14 8.35
C ALA A 175 8.80 -7.66 7.32
N LEU A 176 8.56 -7.45 6.01
CA LEU A 176 9.47 -7.87 4.95
C LEU A 176 10.86 -7.22 5.01
N CYS A 177 10.99 -6.06 5.65
CA CYS A 177 12.28 -5.36 5.78
C CYS A 177 12.77 -5.27 7.24
N ALA A 178 12.05 -5.86 8.19
CA ALA A 178 12.44 -5.86 9.61
C ALA A 178 13.54 -6.88 9.88
N GLU A 179 14.39 -6.59 10.86
CA GLU A 179 15.38 -7.56 11.36
C GLU A 179 14.71 -8.58 12.28
N GLY A 180 14.83 -9.86 11.96
CA GLY A 180 14.26 -10.99 12.70
C GLY A 180 12.94 -11.48 12.10
N THR A 181 12.18 -12.27 12.86
CA THR A 181 10.91 -12.88 12.42
C THR A 181 9.73 -12.21 13.11
N SER A 182 8.85 -11.61 12.34
CA SER A 182 7.59 -11.03 12.84
C SER A 182 6.44 -12.03 12.70
N THR A 183 5.52 -12.01 13.67
CA THR A 183 4.25 -12.75 13.59
C THR A 183 3.10 -11.77 13.49
N ILE A 184 2.19 -11.97 12.55
CA ILE A 184 1.04 -11.09 12.34
C ILE A 184 -0.24 -11.89 12.59
N GLY A 185 -0.96 -11.58 13.67
CA GLY A 185 -2.29 -12.11 13.98
C GLY A 185 -3.40 -11.29 13.32
N GLY A 186 -4.65 -11.78 13.43
CA GLY A 186 -5.82 -11.09 12.87
C GLY A 186 -5.87 -11.14 11.34
N ILE A 187 -5.30 -12.16 10.73
CA ILE A 187 -5.11 -12.29 9.26
C ILE A 187 -6.41 -12.33 8.46
N SER A 188 -7.55 -12.63 9.10
CA SER A 188 -8.88 -12.56 8.46
C SER A 188 -9.18 -11.18 7.88
N HIS A 189 -8.60 -10.12 8.43
CA HIS A 189 -8.69 -8.78 7.88
C HIS A 189 -7.95 -8.66 6.54
N ILE A 190 -6.80 -9.32 6.40
CA ILE A 190 -5.96 -9.31 5.19
C ILE A 190 -6.62 -10.16 4.10
N ASP A 191 -7.13 -11.35 4.47
CA ASP A 191 -7.73 -12.32 3.55
C ASP A 191 -8.96 -11.76 2.79
N ARG A 192 -9.63 -10.75 3.33
CA ARG A 192 -10.77 -10.10 2.64
C ARG A 192 -10.39 -9.35 1.37
N GLY A 193 -9.14 -9.00 1.18
CA GLY A 193 -8.70 -8.21 0.03
C GLY A 193 -7.42 -8.70 -0.64
N TYR A 194 -6.79 -9.74 -0.10
CA TYR A 194 -5.61 -10.35 -0.69
C TYR A 194 -5.76 -11.87 -0.67
N GLU A 195 -5.91 -12.46 -1.84
CA GLU A 195 -5.94 -13.91 -1.98
C GLU A 195 -4.54 -14.49 -1.74
N ALA A 196 -4.39 -15.22 -0.61
CA ALA A 196 -3.14 -15.91 -0.26
C ALA A 196 -1.87 -15.03 -0.46
N ILE A 197 -1.84 -13.84 0.15
CA ILE A 197 -0.73 -12.87 0.03
C ILE A 197 0.63 -13.53 0.32
N GLU A 198 0.67 -14.46 1.28
CA GLU A 198 1.87 -15.21 1.64
C GLU A 198 2.40 -16.06 0.48
N LYS A 199 1.52 -16.68 -0.30
CA LYS A 199 1.93 -17.50 -1.46
C LYS A 199 2.48 -16.63 -2.58
N SER A 200 1.81 -15.50 -2.86
CA SER A 200 2.24 -14.54 -3.86
C SER A 200 3.62 -13.94 -3.52
N LEU A 201 3.83 -13.56 -2.27
CA LEU A 201 5.12 -13.02 -1.82
C LEU A 201 6.21 -14.09 -1.77
N TYR A 202 5.88 -15.31 -1.31
CA TYR A 202 6.82 -16.43 -1.31
C TYR A 202 7.30 -16.76 -2.72
N SER A 203 6.41 -16.74 -3.72
CA SER A 203 6.75 -17.05 -5.12
C SER A 203 7.77 -16.09 -5.73
N VAL A 204 7.92 -14.89 -5.17
CA VAL A 204 8.89 -13.87 -5.61
C VAL A 204 10.08 -13.73 -4.64
N GLY A 205 10.26 -14.69 -3.72
CA GLY A 205 11.45 -14.82 -2.89
C GLY A 205 11.33 -14.26 -1.46
N ALA A 206 10.14 -13.87 -1.00
CA ALA A 206 9.96 -13.50 0.40
C ALA A 206 9.94 -14.73 1.31
N ASP A 207 10.60 -14.65 2.47
CA ASP A 207 10.49 -15.66 3.52
C ASP A 207 9.25 -15.38 4.37
N ILE A 208 8.13 -15.90 3.94
CA ILE A 208 6.82 -15.71 4.56
C ILE A 208 6.00 -17.02 4.51
N ARG A 209 5.31 -17.31 5.59
CA ARG A 209 4.44 -18.49 5.68
C ARG A 209 3.24 -18.22 6.56
N ARG A 210 2.18 -18.98 6.34
CA ARG A 210 1.02 -19.04 7.22
C ARG A 210 1.23 -20.15 8.25
N ILE A 211 0.93 -19.86 9.51
CA ILE A 211 1.00 -20.79 10.66
C ILE A 211 -0.37 -20.94 11.29
#